data_ae707b5b9f981fddf3ba6cd949043561
#
_entry.id   ae707b5b9f981fddf3ba6cd949043561
#
_cell.length_a   1.000
_cell.length_b   1.000
_cell.length_c   1.000
_cell.angle_alpha   90.00
_cell.angle_beta   90.00
_cell.angle_gamma   90.00
#
_symmetry.space_group_name_H-M   'P 1'
#
loop_
_entity.id
_entity.type
_entity.pdbx_description
1 polymer ?
#
loop_
_entity_poly.entity_id
_entity_poly.type
_entity_poly.pdbx_seq_one_letter_code
_entity_poly.pdbx_strand_id
1 'polypeptide(L)'
;ESATYRATVQVTQVSNQEENVVTIIKGEGDSAMDALNAVTLFNGKKPLYSHSLILVLGRSCAEEGLSHVMDFFIRYPESHPTVNILMADHLAEEILSTKQEDGKYMQARDIAELAKGGRYNGETVQTETLDVINQLRGEGSSPYLPIVRQEGEAVVSSGTAVFSGDQL
;
A
#
# COMPACT_ATOMS: atom_id res chain seq x y z
N GLU A 1 -17.04 19.67 0.24
CA GLU A 1 -16.56 18.83 1.37
C GLU A 1 -15.14 18.46 1.06
N SER A 2 -14.21 18.71 2.00
CA SER A 2 -12.81 18.30 1.86
C SER A 2 -12.74 16.78 1.89
N ALA A 3 -11.98 16.18 0.95
CA ALA A 3 -11.75 14.74 0.95
C ALA A 3 -10.98 14.37 2.24
N THR A 4 -11.41 13.33 2.93
CA THR A 4 -10.72 12.84 4.12
C THR A 4 -9.93 11.59 3.75
N TYR A 5 -8.61 11.66 3.91
CA TYR A 5 -7.72 10.52 3.72
C TYR A 5 -7.65 9.68 5.00
N ARG A 6 -7.70 8.37 4.83
CA ARG A 6 -7.47 7.41 5.91
C ARG A 6 -6.22 6.60 5.61
N ALA A 7 -5.28 6.60 6.57
CA ALA A 7 -4.07 5.80 6.52
C ALA A 7 -4.19 4.62 7.50
N THR A 8 -3.84 3.44 7.04
CA THR A 8 -3.71 2.25 7.87
C THR A 8 -2.28 1.75 7.74
N VAL A 9 -1.58 1.62 8.85
CA VAL A 9 -0.19 1.16 8.89
C VAL A 9 -0.11 -0.14 9.66
N GLN A 10 0.43 -1.17 9.00
CA GLN A 10 0.78 -2.43 9.62
C GLN A 10 2.23 -2.37 10.09
N VAL A 11 2.44 -2.43 11.39
CA VAL A 11 3.77 -2.44 12.01
C VAL A 11 4.09 -3.84 12.52
N THR A 12 5.17 -4.42 12.01
CA THR A 12 5.68 -5.70 12.50
C THR A 12 6.84 -5.42 13.46
N GLN A 13 6.68 -5.86 14.71
CA GLN A 13 7.75 -5.82 15.70
C GLN A 13 8.44 -7.19 15.73
N VAL A 14 9.75 -7.20 15.45
CA VAL A 14 10.57 -8.40 15.59
C VAL A 14 10.79 -8.63 17.08
N SER A 15 10.21 -9.69 17.62
CA SER A 15 10.46 -10.13 19.00
C SER A 15 11.60 -11.17 19.00
N ASN A 16 12.44 -11.13 20.04
CA ASN A 16 13.44 -12.18 20.29
C ASN A 16 12.81 -13.53 20.70
N GLN A 17 11.49 -13.57 20.88
CA GLN A 17 10.69 -14.76 21.15
C GLN A 17 9.90 -15.09 19.89
N GLU A 18 10.31 -16.07 19.15
CA GLU A 18 9.75 -16.80 17.99
C GLU A 18 8.54 -16.25 17.19
N GLU A 19 7.79 -15.26 17.67
CA GLU A 19 6.63 -14.72 16.98
C GLU A 19 6.72 -13.20 16.77
N ASN A 20 6.59 -12.78 15.51
CA ASN A 20 6.46 -11.37 15.16
C ASN A 20 5.08 -10.84 15.59
N VAL A 21 5.07 -9.78 16.37
CA VAL A 21 3.83 -9.08 16.74
C VAL A 21 3.47 -8.06 15.67
N VAL A 22 2.29 -8.21 15.09
CA VAL A 22 1.74 -7.27 14.11
C VAL A 22 0.72 -6.37 14.79
N THR A 23 0.91 -5.06 14.64
CA THR A 23 -0.01 -4.04 15.15
C THR A 23 -0.55 -3.22 13.98
N ILE A 24 -1.87 -2.96 13.98
CA ILE A 24 -2.54 -2.08 13.02
C ILE A 24 -2.77 -0.73 13.68
N ILE A 25 -2.30 0.33 13.06
CA ILE A 25 -2.45 1.72 13.51
C ILE A 25 -3.16 2.50 12.40
N LYS A 26 -4.14 3.33 12.77
CA LYS A 26 -4.94 4.14 11.83
C LYS A 26 -4.76 5.61 12.11
N GLY A 27 -4.82 6.42 11.06
CA GLY A 27 -4.81 7.88 11.12
C GLY A 27 -5.73 8.46 10.05
N GLU A 28 -6.23 9.66 10.29
CA GLU A 28 -7.07 10.42 9.36
C GLU A 28 -6.53 11.83 9.21
N GLY A 29 -6.74 12.41 8.03
CA GLY A 29 -6.29 13.77 7.72
C GLY A 29 -6.85 14.29 6.40
N ASP A 30 -6.65 15.58 6.16
CA ASP A 30 -7.11 16.26 4.94
C ASP A 30 -6.21 15.99 3.73
N SER A 31 -5.08 15.35 3.96
CA SER A 31 -4.15 14.86 2.94
C SER A 31 -3.57 13.51 3.34
N ALA A 32 -2.96 12.80 2.39
CA ALA A 32 -2.23 11.55 2.68
C ALA A 32 -1.10 11.79 3.71
N MET A 33 -0.41 12.93 3.64
CA MET A 33 0.60 13.35 4.59
C MET A 33 0.02 13.50 6.01
N ASP A 34 -1.11 14.20 6.14
CA ASP A 34 -1.74 14.44 7.44
C ASP A 34 -2.24 13.13 8.06
N ALA A 35 -2.82 12.25 7.25
CA ALA A 35 -3.26 10.94 7.70
C ALA A 35 -2.09 10.08 8.21
N LEU A 36 -0.95 10.08 7.51
CA LEU A 36 0.26 9.37 7.94
C LEU A 36 0.93 10.02 9.16
N ASN A 37 0.89 11.35 9.26
CA ASN A 37 1.37 12.04 10.45
C ASN A 37 0.50 11.73 11.68
N ALA A 38 -0.82 11.59 11.50
CA ALA A 38 -1.72 11.17 12.57
C ALA A 38 -1.36 9.78 13.12
N VAL A 39 -0.94 8.84 12.27
CA VAL A 39 -0.41 7.53 12.69
C VAL A 39 0.80 7.67 13.61
N THR A 40 1.68 8.65 13.34
CA THR A 40 2.90 8.88 14.12
C THR A 40 2.63 9.30 15.56
N LEU A 41 1.50 9.96 15.80
CA LEU A 41 1.10 10.42 17.14
C LEU A 41 0.62 9.28 18.05
N PHE A 42 0.33 8.12 17.47
CA PHE A 42 -0.11 6.95 18.22
C PHE A 42 1.09 6.27 18.88
N ASN A 43 1.08 6.14 20.20
CA ASN A 43 2.14 5.52 21.04
C ASN A 43 3.48 6.27 21.13
N GLY A 44 3.60 7.50 20.66
CA GLY A 44 4.84 8.29 20.76
C GLY A 44 6.04 7.69 20.00
N LYS A 45 5.82 6.71 19.13
CA LYS A 45 6.85 6.10 18.28
C LYS A 45 6.54 6.38 16.81
N LYS A 46 7.47 7.02 16.12
CA LYS A 46 7.40 7.25 14.69
C LYS A 46 7.65 5.94 13.95
N PRO A 47 6.73 5.47 13.08
CA PRO A 47 7.02 4.33 12.21
C PRO A 47 8.21 4.64 11.29
N LEU A 48 9.08 3.67 11.08
CA LEU A 48 10.20 3.80 10.14
C LEU A 48 9.71 3.39 8.74
N TYR A 49 9.26 4.35 7.96
CA TYR A 49 8.77 4.08 6.59
C TYR A 49 9.88 3.62 5.63
N SER A 50 11.17 3.81 5.98
CA SER A 50 12.30 3.28 5.23
C SER A 50 12.34 1.75 5.11
N HIS A 51 11.61 1.06 5.96
CA HIS A 51 11.48 -0.41 5.91
C HIS A 51 10.11 -0.88 5.40
N SER A 52 9.35 0.01 4.75
CA SER A 52 8.08 -0.36 4.13
C SER A 52 8.29 -1.40 3.04
N LEU A 53 7.49 -2.46 3.06
CA LEU A 53 7.52 -3.54 2.08
C LEU A 53 6.49 -3.33 0.97
N ILE A 54 5.33 -2.79 1.35
CA ILE A 54 4.19 -2.56 0.45
C ILE A 54 3.55 -1.20 0.74
N LEU A 55 2.96 -0.65 -0.31
CA LEU A 55 2.01 0.45 -0.27
C LEU A 55 0.73 -0.04 -0.95
N VAL A 56 -0.39 0.01 -0.26
CA VAL A 56 -1.69 -0.37 -0.80
C VAL A 56 -2.56 0.87 -0.91
N LEU A 57 -3.02 1.19 -2.11
CA LEU A 57 -3.97 2.27 -2.37
C LEU A 57 -5.38 1.71 -2.35
N GLY A 58 -6.30 2.34 -1.63
CA GLY A 58 -7.73 2.04 -1.78
C GLY A 58 -8.23 2.50 -3.15
N ARG A 59 -9.28 1.86 -3.67
CA ARG A 59 -9.83 2.19 -5.01
C ARG A 59 -10.15 3.67 -5.15
N SER A 60 -10.91 4.25 -4.22
CA SER A 60 -11.28 5.68 -4.27
C SER A 60 -10.07 6.61 -4.27
N CYS A 61 -9.02 6.28 -3.52
CA CYS A 61 -7.78 7.04 -3.51
C CYS A 61 -7.05 6.96 -4.88
N ALA A 62 -7.06 5.79 -5.52
CA ALA A 62 -6.50 5.60 -6.84
C ALA A 62 -7.30 6.32 -7.95
N GLU A 63 -8.63 6.38 -7.81
CA GLU A 63 -9.54 7.09 -8.71
C GLU A 63 -9.41 8.62 -8.60
N GLU A 64 -9.02 9.16 -7.43
CA GLU A 64 -8.72 10.59 -7.27
C GLU A 64 -7.41 11.02 -7.95
N GLY A 65 -6.51 10.09 -8.20
CA GLY A 65 -5.25 10.32 -8.90
C GLY A 65 -4.01 9.90 -8.12
N LEU A 66 -3.10 9.24 -8.80
CA LEU A 66 -1.87 8.71 -8.21
C LEU A 66 -0.90 9.81 -7.76
N SER A 67 -0.89 10.95 -8.43
CA SER A 67 0.06 12.05 -8.17
C SER A 67 -0.03 12.57 -6.74
N HIS A 68 -1.23 12.65 -6.18
CA HIS A 68 -1.43 13.14 -4.81
C HIS A 68 -0.77 12.24 -3.76
N VAL A 69 -0.80 10.93 -3.97
CA VAL A 69 -0.16 9.98 -3.07
C VAL A 69 1.34 9.89 -3.35
N MET A 70 1.72 9.86 -4.62
CA MET A 70 3.13 9.77 -5.01
C MET A 70 3.93 10.99 -4.57
N ASP A 71 3.33 12.18 -4.52
CA ASP A 71 3.98 13.39 -4.02
C ASP A 71 4.49 13.23 -2.58
N PHE A 72 3.73 12.53 -1.72
CA PHE A 72 4.19 12.18 -0.39
C PHE A 72 5.49 11.36 -0.45
N PHE A 73 5.50 10.27 -1.24
CA PHE A 73 6.66 9.38 -1.31
C PHE A 73 7.87 10.03 -1.95
N ILE A 74 7.67 10.97 -2.89
CA ILE A 74 8.74 11.74 -3.52
C ILE A 74 9.38 12.70 -2.52
N ARG A 75 8.58 13.33 -1.66
CA ARG A 75 9.03 14.36 -0.71
C ARG A 75 9.51 13.80 0.61
N TYR A 76 9.12 12.57 0.94
CA TYR A 76 9.47 11.96 2.21
C TYR A 76 10.87 11.34 2.14
N PRO A 77 11.88 11.91 2.87
CA PRO A 77 13.29 11.53 2.70
C PRO A 77 13.61 10.09 3.10
N GLU A 78 12.73 9.47 3.90
CA GLU A 78 12.91 8.10 4.40
C GLU A 78 12.17 7.06 3.53
N SER A 79 11.47 7.47 2.46
CA SER A 79 10.77 6.52 1.60
C SER A 79 11.74 5.78 0.67
N HIS A 80 11.60 4.46 0.60
CA HIS A 80 12.37 3.66 -0.35
C HIS A 80 11.68 3.64 -1.72
N PRO A 81 12.44 3.83 -2.81
CA PRO A 81 11.86 3.84 -4.17
C PRO A 81 11.41 2.43 -4.64
N THR A 82 11.83 1.38 -3.94
CA THR A 82 11.58 -0.03 -4.27
C THR A 82 10.44 -0.66 -3.45
N VAL A 83 9.55 0.17 -2.88
CA VAL A 83 8.35 -0.33 -2.21
C VAL A 83 7.37 -0.84 -3.25
N ASN A 84 6.89 -2.08 -3.09
CA ASN A 84 5.85 -2.62 -3.97
C ASN A 84 4.55 -1.84 -3.77
N ILE A 85 3.96 -1.36 -4.85
CA ILE A 85 2.70 -0.62 -4.82
C ILE A 85 1.58 -1.45 -5.44
N LEU A 86 0.45 -1.52 -4.72
CA LEU A 86 -0.72 -2.29 -5.10
C LEU A 86 -1.98 -1.42 -4.97
N MET A 87 -3.04 -1.82 -5.65
CA MET A 87 -4.37 -1.25 -5.47
C MET A 87 -5.28 -2.30 -4.82
N ALA A 88 -6.00 -1.90 -3.77
CA ALA A 88 -7.08 -2.71 -3.24
C ALA A 88 -8.33 -2.56 -4.12
N ASP A 89 -9.07 -3.64 -4.33
CA ASP A 89 -10.33 -3.59 -5.08
C ASP A 89 -11.39 -2.70 -4.40
N HIS A 90 -11.31 -2.57 -3.09
CA HIS A 90 -12.13 -1.67 -2.27
C HIS A 90 -11.26 -0.82 -1.33
N LEU A 91 -11.13 -1.22 -0.07
CA LEU A 91 -10.39 -0.48 0.96
C LEU A 91 -9.01 -1.08 1.20
N ALA A 92 -7.99 -0.24 1.23
CA ALA A 92 -6.64 -0.66 1.61
C ALA A 92 -6.57 -1.25 3.03
N GLU A 93 -7.42 -0.76 3.93
CA GLU A 93 -7.55 -1.27 5.29
C GLU A 93 -7.93 -2.75 5.34
N GLU A 94 -8.85 -3.20 4.47
CA GLU A 94 -9.28 -4.60 4.41
C GLU A 94 -8.09 -5.52 4.12
N ILE A 95 -7.24 -5.12 3.18
CA ILE A 95 -6.04 -5.88 2.81
C ILE A 95 -5.07 -6.01 3.98
N LEU A 96 -4.75 -4.88 4.64
CA LEU A 96 -3.79 -4.86 5.74
C LEU A 96 -4.33 -5.47 7.04
N SER A 97 -5.64 -5.56 7.17
CA SER A 97 -6.33 -6.10 8.36
C SER A 97 -6.81 -7.54 8.16
N THR A 98 -6.51 -8.17 7.04
CA THR A 98 -6.87 -9.56 6.77
C THR A 98 -6.25 -10.49 7.81
N LYS A 99 -7.08 -11.33 8.43
CA LYS A 99 -6.65 -12.35 9.39
C LYS A 99 -6.70 -13.73 8.74
N GLN A 100 -5.66 -14.50 8.96
CA GLN A 100 -5.56 -15.90 8.56
C GLN A 100 -6.32 -16.83 9.52
N GLU A 101 -6.47 -18.11 9.19
CA GLU A 101 -7.18 -19.12 9.99
C GLU A 101 -6.71 -19.21 11.46
N ASP A 102 -5.43 -18.92 11.72
CA ASP A 102 -4.86 -18.87 13.07
C ASP A 102 -5.19 -17.58 13.84
N GLY A 103 -5.99 -16.69 13.26
CA GLY A 103 -6.37 -15.39 13.81
C GLY A 103 -5.30 -14.31 13.75
N LYS A 104 -4.11 -14.61 13.21
CA LYS A 104 -3.02 -13.64 13.03
C LYS A 104 -3.24 -12.82 11.77
N TYR A 105 -2.77 -11.58 11.77
CA TYR A 105 -2.79 -10.75 10.57
C TYR A 105 -1.86 -11.31 9.48
N MET A 106 -2.34 -11.32 8.23
CA MET A 106 -1.49 -11.61 7.08
C MET A 106 -0.37 -10.57 7.01
N GLN A 107 0.87 -11.03 6.92
CA GLN A 107 2.01 -10.12 6.97
C GLN A 107 2.22 -9.40 5.64
N ALA A 108 2.68 -8.16 5.70
CA ALA A 108 3.01 -7.36 4.51
C ALA A 108 3.97 -8.08 3.54
N ARG A 109 4.86 -8.95 4.06
CA ARG A 109 5.76 -9.78 3.22
C ARG A 109 4.97 -10.74 2.33
N ASP A 110 3.95 -11.40 2.89
CA ASP A 110 3.16 -12.39 2.14
C ASP A 110 2.32 -11.70 1.07
N ILE A 111 1.79 -10.50 1.38
CA ILE A 111 1.08 -9.66 0.41
C ILE A 111 2.04 -9.19 -0.72
N ALA A 112 3.28 -8.84 -0.38
CA ALA A 112 4.30 -8.47 -1.37
C ALA A 112 4.64 -9.63 -2.31
N GLU A 113 4.68 -10.86 -1.81
CA GLU A 113 4.92 -12.05 -2.64
C GLU A 113 3.77 -12.31 -3.63
N LEU A 114 2.52 -11.99 -3.28
CA LEU A 114 1.39 -12.05 -4.22
C LEU A 114 1.61 -11.11 -5.42
N ALA A 115 2.10 -9.89 -5.17
CA ALA A 115 2.41 -8.94 -6.24
C ALA A 115 3.49 -9.48 -7.19
N LYS A 116 4.47 -10.22 -6.66
CA LYS A 116 5.52 -10.87 -7.46
C LYS A 116 5.03 -12.10 -8.21
N GLY A 117 4.01 -12.78 -7.67
CA GLY A 117 3.43 -14.01 -8.24
C GLY A 117 2.85 -13.85 -9.64
N GLY A 118 2.43 -12.64 -10.00
CA GLY A 118 1.94 -12.32 -11.35
C GLY A 118 2.93 -12.63 -12.47
N ARG A 119 4.22 -12.71 -12.17
CA ARG A 119 5.24 -13.14 -13.15
C ARG A 119 5.06 -14.58 -13.62
N TYR A 120 4.37 -15.41 -12.85
CA TYR A 120 4.19 -16.84 -13.16
C TYR A 120 2.89 -17.14 -13.90
N ASN A 121 1.83 -16.36 -13.66
CA ASN A 121 0.51 -16.59 -14.24
C ASN A 121 0.10 -15.55 -15.30
N GLY A 122 0.83 -14.42 -15.39
CA GLY A 122 0.54 -13.36 -16.36
C GLY A 122 -0.70 -12.52 -16.04
N GLU A 123 -1.32 -12.71 -14.86
CA GLU A 123 -2.53 -11.97 -14.45
C GLU A 123 -2.22 -10.61 -13.86
N THR A 124 -1.04 -10.46 -13.26
CA THR A 124 -0.62 -9.22 -12.63
C THR A 124 0.83 -8.88 -12.95
N VAL A 125 1.16 -7.62 -12.85
CA VAL A 125 2.51 -7.10 -13.06
C VAL A 125 3.02 -6.49 -11.76
N GLN A 126 4.20 -6.91 -11.30
CA GLN A 126 4.85 -6.27 -10.17
C GLN A 126 5.19 -4.82 -10.52
N THR A 127 4.85 -3.90 -9.63
CA THR A 127 5.15 -2.48 -9.79
C THR A 127 5.71 -1.93 -8.48
N GLU A 128 6.76 -1.13 -8.59
CA GLU A 128 7.35 -0.41 -7.46
C GLU A 128 7.00 1.09 -7.53
N THR A 129 7.14 1.79 -6.42
CA THR A 129 6.86 3.23 -6.35
C THR A 129 7.67 4.02 -7.37
N LEU A 130 8.93 3.64 -7.62
CA LEU A 130 9.78 4.28 -8.63
C LEU A 130 9.22 4.11 -10.05
N ASP A 131 8.66 2.94 -10.37
CA ASP A 131 8.06 2.68 -11.69
C ASP A 131 6.89 3.63 -11.92
N VAL A 132 5.99 3.75 -10.93
CA VAL A 132 4.84 4.66 -11.01
C VAL A 132 5.29 6.12 -11.19
N ILE A 133 6.28 6.57 -10.41
CA ILE A 133 6.83 7.93 -10.53
C ILE A 133 7.39 8.19 -11.92
N ASN A 134 8.12 7.24 -12.49
CA ASN A 134 8.68 7.35 -13.83
C ASN A 134 7.58 7.34 -14.91
N GLN A 135 6.56 6.50 -14.74
CA GLN A 135 5.43 6.42 -15.66
C GLN A 135 4.58 7.70 -15.64
N LEU A 136 4.36 8.30 -14.47
CA LEU A 136 3.64 9.58 -14.34
C LEU A 136 4.38 10.75 -15.01
N ARG A 137 5.71 10.68 -15.08
CA ARG A 137 6.56 11.71 -15.70
C ARG A 137 6.84 11.49 -17.18
N GLY A 138 6.67 10.25 -17.65
CA GLY A 138 6.97 9.86 -19.03
C GLY A 138 5.85 10.22 -20.00
N GLU A 139 6.18 10.89 -21.10
CA GLU A 139 5.21 11.13 -22.18
C GLU A 139 4.83 9.79 -22.84
N GLY A 140 3.52 9.55 -22.98
CA GLY A 140 2.97 8.33 -23.60
C GLY A 140 3.08 7.06 -22.76
N SER A 141 3.37 7.20 -21.48
CA SER A 141 3.44 6.12 -20.50
C SER A 141 2.16 6.10 -19.65
N SER A 142 1.65 4.92 -19.37
CA SER A 142 0.47 4.72 -18.52
C SER A 142 0.88 3.93 -17.27
N PRO A 143 0.69 4.49 -16.07
CA PRO A 143 0.90 3.73 -14.85
C PRO A 143 -0.01 2.50 -14.77
N TYR A 144 0.47 1.47 -14.10
CA TYR A 144 -0.31 0.27 -13.84
C TYR A 144 -0.01 -0.24 -12.43
N LEU A 145 -1.03 -0.80 -11.76
CA LEU A 145 -0.93 -1.37 -10.43
C LEU A 145 -1.56 -2.76 -10.38
N PRO A 146 -0.93 -3.73 -9.72
CA PRO A 146 -1.59 -5.00 -9.43
C PRO A 146 -2.77 -4.76 -8.48
N ILE A 147 -3.91 -5.39 -8.77
CA ILE A 147 -5.10 -5.33 -7.93
C ILE A 147 -5.11 -6.52 -6.99
N VAL A 148 -5.37 -6.26 -5.72
CA VAL A 148 -5.58 -7.27 -4.69
C VAL A 148 -6.93 -7.08 -4.02
N ARG A 149 -7.54 -8.19 -3.60
CA ARG A 149 -8.78 -8.18 -2.82
C ARG A 149 -8.71 -9.15 -1.66
N GLN A 150 -9.48 -8.88 -0.62
CA GLN A 150 -9.72 -9.85 0.43
C GLN A 150 -10.75 -10.86 -0.04
N GLU A 151 -10.46 -12.14 0.16
CA GLU A 151 -11.37 -13.25 -0.10
C GLU A 151 -11.36 -14.20 1.09
N GLY A 152 -12.37 -14.03 1.98
CA GLY A 152 -12.38 -14.73 3.26
C GLY A 152 -11.19 -14.34 4.14
N GLU A 153 -10.37 -15.32 4.49
CA GLU A 153 -9.18 -15.18 5.35
C GLU A 153 -7.87 -15.02 4.54
N ALA A 154 -7.99 -14.77 3.24
CA ALA A 154 -6.85 -14.61 2.34
C ALA A 154 -6.91 -13.27 1.59
N VAL A 155 -5.75 -12.83 1.13
CA VAL A 155 -5.63 -11.79 0.10
C VAL A 155 -5.27 -12.48 -1.20
N VAL A 156 -5.98 -12.16 -2.28
CA VAL A 156 -5.77 -12.75 -3.59
C VAL A 156 -5.52 -11.68 -4.64
N SER A 157 -4.80 -12.06 -5.69
CA SER A 157 -4.64 -11.22 -6.88
C SER A 157 -5.95 -11.18 -7.68
N SER A 158 -6.29 -10.01 -8.21
CA SER A 158 -7.56 -9.76 -8.92
C SER A 158 -7.39 -9.07 -10.28
N GLY A 159 -6.16 -8.99 -10.80
CA GLY A 159 -5.85 -8.38 -12.08
C GLY A 159 -4.91 -7.19 -11.99
N THR A 160 -4.96 -6.31 -12.98
CA THR A 160 -4.11 -5.12 -13.07
C THR A 160 -4.96 -3.90 -13.43
N ALA A 161 -4.84 -2.85 -12.64
CA ALA A 161 -5.38 -1.54 -12.96
C ALA A 161 -4.44 -0.81 -13.92
N VAL A 162 -4.98 -0.18 -14.95
CA VAL A 162 -4.21 0.64 -15.91
C VAL A 162 -4.76 2.06 -15.87
N PHE A 163 -3.87 3.03 -15.73
CA PHE A 163 -4.23 4.42 -15.58
C PHE A 163 -4.03 5.18 -16.89
N SER A 164 -4.93 6.12 -17.18
CA SER A 164 -4.75 7.10 -18.25
C SER A 164 -4.14 8.37 -17.67
N GLY A 165 -2.83 8.53 -17.82
CA GLY A 165 -2.10 9.57 -17.12
C GLY A 165 -2.11 9.30 -15.60
N ASP A 166 -2.83 10.10 -14.84
CA ASP A 166 -2.91 10.08 -13.38
C ASP A 166 -4.16 9.36 -12.83
N GLN A 167 -5.16 9.13 -13.68
CA GLN A 167 -6.49 8.65 -13.30
C GLN A 167 -6.77 7.22 -13.78
N LEU A 168 -7.47 6.44 -12.94
CA LEU A 168 -7.93 5.09 -13.24
C LEU A 168 -9.01 5.09 -14.30
#